data_1410eb2268ba8d6065aeaa802c010636
#
_entry.id   1410eb2268ba8d6065aeaa802c010636
#
_cell.length_a   1.000
_cell.length_b   1.000
_cell.length_c   1.000
_cell.angle_alpha   90.00
_cell.angle_beta   90.00
_cell.angle_gamma   90.00
#
_symmetry.space_group_name_H-M   'P 1'
#
loop_
_entity.id
_entity.type
_entity.pdbx_description
1 polymer ?
#
loop_
_entity_poly.entity_id
_entity_poly.type
_entity_poly.pdbx_seq_one_letter_code
_entity_poly.pdbx_strand_id
1 'polypeptide(L)'
;MGLTKSDLFTREQNDLANMAKAIAHPARIAILQYLVKKNACVTGDLVEELGLAQATTSQHLKELKNAGIIQGTVEGASVCYCIDPKVWKHYKNVFHTFFGEVKIEDSTCC
;
A
#
# COMPACT_ATOMS: atom_id res chain seq x y z
N MET A 1 -29.35 -17.42 -0.06
CA MET A 1 -27.96 -16.97 0.07
C MET A 1 -27.87 -15.75 0.96
N GLY A 2 -27.01 -15.81 1.96
CA GLY A 2 -26.76 -14.64 2.81
C GLY A 2 -25.88 -13.62 2.12
N LEU A 3 -25.95 -12.39 2.61
CA LEU A 3 -25.06 -11.31 2.16
C LEU A 3 -23.64 -11.55 2.70
N THR A 4 -22.65 -11.28 1.90
CA THR A 4 -21.26 -11.26 2.37
C THR A 4 -21.01 -9.96 3.15
N LYS A 5 -19.92 -9.88 3.91
CA LYS A 5 -19.56 -8.65 4.64
C LYS A 5 -19.40 -7.48 3.68
N SER A 6 -18.86 -7.70 2.48
CA SER A 6 -18.69 -6.66 1.49
C SER A 6 -20.01 -6.09 0.96
N ASP A 7 -21.07 -6.92 0.95
CA ASP A 7 -22.39 -6.49 0.47
C ASP A 7 -23.10 -5.55 1.47
N LEU A 8 -22.64 -5.52 2.71
CA LEU A 8 -23.20 -4.65 3.76
C LEU A 8 -22.68 -3.21 3.69
N PHE A 9 -21.64 -2.99 2.89
CA PHE A 9 -20.96 -1.70 2.88
C PHE A 9 -20.92 -1.14 1.46
N THR A 10 -20.71 0.18 1.36
CA THR A 10 -20.60 0.82 0.06
C THR A 10 -19.29 0.40 -0.63
N ARG A 11 -19.24 0.59 -1.96
CA ARG A 11 -18.04 0.34 -2.74
C ARG A 11 -16.86 1.17 -2.23
N GLU A 12 -17.11 2.44 -1.93
CA GLU A 12 -16.08 3.36 -1.41
C GLU A 12 -15.54 2.88 -0.06
N GLN A 13 -16.42 2.39 0.81
CA GLN A 13 -16.01 1.85 2.11
C GLN A 13 -15.14 0.62 1.94
N ASN A 14 -15.53 -0.29 1.06
CA ASN A 14 -14.75 -1.51 0.79
C ASN A 14 -13.40 -1.16 0.15
N ASP A 15 -13.37 -0.26 -0.83
CA ASP A 15 -12.15 0.14 -1.51
C ASP A 15 -11.15 0.79 -0.54
N LEU A 16 -11.62 1.73 0.26
CA LEU A 16 -10.76 2.39 1.26
C LEU A 16 -10.21 1.39 2.27
N ALA A 17 -11.06 0.50 2.77
CA ALA A 17 -10.64 -0.52 3.73
C ALA A 17 -9.59 -1.46 3.13
N ASN A 18 -9.78 -1.87 1.88
CA ASN A 18 -8.83 -2.75 1.20
C ASN A 18 -7.49 -2.04 0.95
N MET A 19 -7.53 -0.76 0.59
CA MET A 19 -6.33 0.05 0.42
C MET A 19 -5.57 0.20 1.73
N ALA A 20 -6.27 0.52 2.81
CA ALA A 20 -5.68 0.63 4.13
C ALA A 20 -5.04 -0.68 4.57
N LYS A 21 -5.74 -1.79 4.33
CA LYS A 21 -5.27 -3.13 4.68
C LYS A 21 -4.01 -3.51 3.91
N ALA A 22 -3.92 -3.12 2.63
CA ALA A 22 -2.77 -3.43 1.80
C ALA A 22 -1.47 -2.82 2.33
N ILE A 23 -1.56 -1.65 2.97
CA ILE A 23 -0.37 -0.94 3.48
C ILE A 23 -0.23 -1.03 5.00
N ALA A 24 -1.10 -1.77 5.68
CA ALA A 24 -1.18 -1.79 7.15
C ALA A 24 -0.15 -2.71 7.78
N HIS A 25 1.12 -2.45 7.55
CA HIS A 25 2.23 -3.14 8.20
C HIS A 25 3.46 -2.24 8.15
N PRO A 26 4.22 -2.12 9.26
CA PRO A 26 5.40 -1.26 9.26
C PRO A 26 6.40 -1.55 8.15
N ALA A 27 6.62 -2.83 7.83
CA ALA A 27 7.53 -3.22 6.76
C ALA A 27 7.03 -2.73 5.40
N ARG A 28 5.73 -2.78 5.15
CA ARG A 28 5.15 -2.29 3.89
C ARG A 28 5.27 -0.78 3.76
N ILE A 29 5.04 -0.06 4.83
CA ILE A 29 5.25 1.39 4.86
C ILE A 29 6.72 1.71 4.57
N ALA A 30 7.65 1.00 5.21
CA ALA A 30 9.08 1.20 4.98
C ALA A 30 9.48 0.91 3.54
N ILE A 31 8.94 -0.15 2.93
CA ILE A 31 9.17 -0.47 1.53
C ILE A 31 8.70 0.68 0.63
N LEU A 32 7.49 1.16 0.85
CA LEU A 32 6.92 2.25 0.03
C LEU A 32 7.74 3.53 0.18
N GLN A 33 8.15 3.89 1.39
CA GLN A 33 8.98 5.07 1.64
C GLN A 33 10.33 4.94 0.93
N TYR A 34 10.93 3.76 0.96
CA TYR A 34 12.20 3.50 0.29
C TYR A 34 12.05 3.65 -1.23
N LEU A 35 11.01 3.06 -1.81
CA LEU A 35 10.77 3.14 -3.25
C LEU A 35 10.47 4.57 -3.71
N VAL A 36 9.71 5.31 -2.92
CA VAL A 36 9.43 6.74 -3.20
C VAL A 36 10.73 7.55 -3.16
N LYS A 37 11.55 7.33 -2.16
CA LYS A 37 12.82 8.04 -1.98
C LYS A 37 13.78 7.78 -3.13
N LYS A 38 13.89 6.53 -3.56
CA LYS A 38 14.78 6.17 -4.67
C LYS A 38 14.25 6.70 -6.01
N ASN A 39 12.93 6.78 -6.15
CA ASN A 39 12.27 7.22 -7.37
C ASN A 39 12.82 6.53 -8.62
N ALA A 40 13.15 5.26 -8.48
CA ALA A 40 13.74 4.43 -9.51
C ALA A 40 13.44 2.98 -9.19
N CYS A 41 13.68 2.13 -10.15
CA CYS A 41 13.53 0.70 -9.99
C CYS A 41 14.59 0.17 -9.01
N VAL A 42 14.17 -0.64 -8.04
CA VAL A 42 15.05 -1.16 -6.99
C VAL A 42 15.04 -2.69 -7.02
N THR A 43 16.24 -3.27 -7.00
CA THR A 43 16.43 -4.72 -6.93
C THR A 43 17.31 -5.05 -5.73
N GLY A 44 16.97 -6.06 -4.98
CA GLY A 44 17.86 -6.67 -4.00
C GLY A 44 18.20 -5.91 -2.72
N ASP A 45 18.16 -4.59 -2.74
CA ASP A 45 18.58 -3.76 -1.62
C ASP A 45 17.59 -3.73 -0.46
N LEU A 46 16.34 -4.12 -0.72
CA LEU A 46 15.28 -4.04 0.29
C LEU A 46 15.49 -4.96 1.47
N VAL A 47 16.06 -6.14 1.24
CA VAL A 47 16.34 -7.10 2.31
C VAL A 47 17.34 -6.50 3.31
N GLU A 48 18.40 -5.89 2.81
CA GLU A 48 19.40 -5.24 3.65
C GLU A 48 18.83 -4.01 4.35
N GLU A 49 18.11 -3.20 3.60
CA GLU A 49 17.56 -1.94 4.11
C GLU A 49 16.55 -2.18 5.24
N LEU A 50 15.70 -3.20 5.09
CA LEU A 50 14.68 -3.51 6.08
C LEU A 50 15.20 -4.34 7.25
N GLY A 51 16.28 -5.09 7.04
CA GLY A 51 16.79 -6.00 8.06
C GLY A 51 15.90 -7.21 8.32
N LEU A 52 14.98 -7.50 7.40
CA LEU A 52 14.08 -8.66 7.49
C LEU A 52 14.59 -9.81 6.65
N ALA A 53 14.13 -11.02 6.96
CA ALA A 53 14.41 -12.19 6.15
C ALA A 53 13.89 -11.99 4.73
N GLN A 54 14.59 -12.58 3.76
CA GLN A 54 14.20 -12.46 2.36
C GLN A 54 12.79 -12.98 2.08
N ALA A 55 12.40 -14.08 2.69
CA ALA A 55 11.07 -14.66 2.51
C ALA A 55 9.97 -13.70 3.00
N THR A 56 10.20 -13.04 4.14
CA THR A 56 9.27 -12.08 4.71
C THR A 56 9.16 -10.83 3.83
N THR A 57 10.31 -10.31 3.39
CA THR A 57 10.34 -9.16 2.47
C THR A 57 9.61 -9.47 1.17
N SER A 58 9.86 -10.65 0.60
CA SER A 58 9.21 -11.09 -0.63
C SER A 58 7.69 -11.20 -0.48
N GLN A 59 7.22 -11.66 0.68
CA GLN A 59 5.78 -11.76 0.95
C GLN A 59 5.14 -10.37 0.98
N HIS A 60 5.78 -9.40 1.62
CA HIS A 60 5.26 -8.02 1.65
C HIS A 60 5.26 -7.39 0.25
N LEU A 61 6.31 -7.63 -0.54
CA LEU A 61 6.37 -7.14 -1.92
C LEU A 61 5.25 -7.74 -2.77
N LYS A 62 4.99 -9.03 -2.58
CA LYS A 62 3.90 -9.71 -3.29
C LYS A 62 2.54 -9.09 -2.96
N GLU A 63 2.28 -8.81 -1.68
CA GLU A 63 1.03 -8.20 -1.25
C GLU A 63 0.86 -6.78 -1.81
N LEU A 64 1.92 -5.98 -1.80
CA LEU A 64 1.90 -4.64 -2.38
C LEU A 64 1.70 -4.68 -3.89
N LYS A 65 2.32 -5.63 -4.57
CA LYS A 65 2.16 -5.82 -6.01
C LYS A 65 0.73 -6.26 -6.34
N ASN A 66 0.16 -7.19 -5.57
CA ASN A 66 -1.21 -7.64 -5.75
C ASN A 66 -2.21 -6.49 -5.55
N ALA A 67 -1.92 -5.57 -4.64
CA ALA A 67 -2.72 -4.37 -4.44
C ALA A 67 -2.53 -3.33 -5.55
N GLY A 68 -1.51 -3.50 -6.40
CA GLY A 68 -1.24 -2.63 -7.53
C GLY A 68 -0.45 -1.37 -7.22
N ILE A 69 -0.07 -1.13 -5.96
CA ILE A 69 0.63 0.11 -5.59
C ILE A 69 2.09 0.10 -6.02
N ILE A 70 2.67 -1.08 -6.20
CA ILE A 70 4.00 -1.24 -6.79
C ILE A 70 3.92 -2.12 -8.03
N GLN A 71 4.89 -1.93 -8.91
CA GLN A 71 5.08 -2.75 -10.10
C GLN A 71 6.36 -3.57 -9.94
N GLY A 72 6.33 -4.79 -10.45
CA GLY A 72 7.53 -5.64 -10.52
C GLY A 72 7.82 -5.99 -11.97
N THR A 73 9.04 -5.73 -12.39
CA THR A 73 9.52 -6.06 -13.73
C THR A 73 10.66 -7.05 -13.62
N VAL A 74 10.57 -8.16 -14.35
CA VAL A 74 11.62 -9.17 -14.36
C VAL A 74 12.78 -8.69 -15.22
N GLU A 75 13.98 -8.67 -14.64
CA GLU A 75 15.22 -8.32 -15.33
C GLU A 75 16.24 -9.44 -15.09
N GLY A 76 16.38 -10.34 -16.06
CA GLY A 76 17.23 -11.52 -15.89
C GLY A 76 16.73 -12.40 -14.76
N ALA A 77 17.59 -12.65 -13.77
CA ALA A 77 17.26 -13.45 -12.59
C ALA A 77 16.68 -12.62 -11.44
N SER A 78 16.55 -11.30 -11.62
CA SER A 78 16.09 -10.37 -10.59
C SER A 78 14.73 -9.80 -10.94
N VAL A 79 14.01 -9.29 -9.91
CA VAL A 79 12.80 -8.51 -10.10
C VAL A 79 13.10 -7.09 -9.63
N CYS A 80 12.77 -6.13 -10.49
CA CYS A 80 12.91 -4.71 -10.20
C CYS A 80 11.56 -4.16 -9.76
N TYR A 81 11.52 -3.46 -8.62
CA TYR A 81 10.28 -2.91 -8.07
C TYR A 81 10.29 -1.39 -8.09
N CYS A 82 9.15 -0.81 -8.41
CA CYS A 82 8.95 0.64 -8.36
C CYS A 82 7.48 0.95 -8.05
N ILE A 83 7.23 2.17 -7.62
CA ILE A 83 5.88 2.66 -7.35
C ILE A 83 5.10 2.77 -8.66
N ASP A 84 3.83 2.37 -8.65
CA ASP A 84 2.91 2.70 -9.73
C ASP A 84 2.36 4.10 -9.48
N PRO A 85 2.73 5.09 -10.32
CA PRO A 85 2.35 6.47 -10.02
C PRO A 85 0.84 6.72 -10.09
N LYS A 86 0.12 5.99 -10.93
CA LYS A 86 -1.33 6.12 -11.04
C LYS A 86 -2.04 5.61 -9.78
N VAL A 87 -1.64 4.44 -9.31
CA VAL A 87 -2.22 3.83 -8.10
C VAL A 87 -1.83 4.64 -6.88
N TRP A 88 -0.59 5.10 -6.80
CA TRP A 88 -0.13 5.97 -5.72
C TRP A 88 -1.00 7.23 -5.61
N LYS A 89 -1.24 7.89 -6.76
CA LYS A 89 -2.08 9.07 -6.81
C LYS A 89 -3.52 8.76 -6.38
N HIS A 90 -4.03 7.60 -6.79
CA HIS A 90 -5.37 7.17 -6.40
C HIS A 90 -5.48 6.99 -4.88
N TYR A 91 -4.50 6.31 -4.26
CA TYR A 91 -4.44 6.17 -2.81
C TYR A 91 -4.40 7.54 -2.13
N LYS A 92 -3.52 8.42 -2.62
CA LYS A 92 -3.39 9.77 -2.09
C LYS A 92 -4.72 10.50 -2.11
N ASN A 93 -5.43 10.45 -3.22
CA ASN A 93 -6.71 11.15 -3.38
C ASN A 93 -7.80 10.56 -2.48
N VAL A 94 -7.90 9.24 -2.41
CA VAL A 94 -8.92 8.57 -1.59
C VAL A 94 -8.69 8.86 -0.11
N PHE A 95 -7.45 8.73 0.37
CA PHE A 95 -7.13 9.01 1.78
C PHE A 95 -7.27 10.51 2.09
N HIS A 96 -6.89 11.37 1.16
CA HIS A 96 -7.06 12.82 1.34
C HIS A 96 -8.54 13.18 1.49
N THR A 97 -9.39 12.64 0.63
CA THR A 97 -10.83 12.87 0.69
C THR A 97 -11.41 12.38 2.01
N PHE A 98 -11.02 11.17 2.41
CA PHE A 98 -11.52 10.58 3.65
C PHE A 98 -11.14 11.40 4.88
N PHE A 99 -9.89 11.83 4.96
CA PHE A 99 -9.41 12.57 6.13
C PHE A 99 -9.61 14.09 6.03
N GLY A 100 -9.58 14.63 4.81
CA GLY A 100 -9.50 16.07 4.60
C GLY A 100 -10.84 16.78 4.42
N GLU A 101 -11.89 16.09 3.99
CA GLU A 101 -13.17 16.73 3.71
C GLU A 101 -14.06 16.86 4.93
N VAL A 102 -13.79 16.13 5.99
CA VAL A 102 -14.57 16.19 7.23
C VAL A 102 -13.84 17.06 8.23
N LYS A 103 -14.49 18.14 8.65
CA LYS A 103 -13.96 18.96 9.74
C LYS A 103 -14.29 18.30 11.07
N ILE A 104 -13.26 17.97 11.82
CA ILE A 104 -13.41 17.52 13.19
C ILE A 104 -13.02 18.70 14.08
N GLU A 105 -13.97 19.30 14.75
CA GLU A 105 -13.71 20.38 15.69
C GLU A 105 -13.37 19.78 17.05
N ASP A 106 -12.67 20.56 17.88
CA ASP A 106 -12.42 20.18 19.27
C ASP A 106 -13.77 19.95 19.93
N SER A 107 -13.95 18.73 20.45
CA SER A 107 -15.22 18.29 20.96
C SER A 107 -15.07 17.74 22.37
N THR A 108 -16.08 18.01 23.21
CA THR A 108 -16.15 17.42 24.53
C THR A 108 -16.89 16.08 24.52
N CYS A 109 -17.21 15.58 23.34
CA CYS A 109 -18.01 14.37 23.14
C CYS A 109 -17.32 13.12 23.75
N CYS A 110 -16.05 13.08 23.74
CA CYS A 110 -15.27 12.01 24.34
C CYS A 110 -14.26 12.61 25.29
#